data_805922f0e257f71c358248e6e44d259d
#
_entry.id   805922f0e257f71c358248e6e44d259d
#
_cell.length_a   1.000
_cell.length_b   1.000
_cell.length_c   1.000
_cell.angle_alpha   90.00
_cell.angle_beta   90.00
_cell.angle_gamma   90.00
#
_symmetry.space_group_name_H-M   'P 1'
#
loop_
_entity.id
_entity.type
_entity.pdbx_description
1 polymer ?
#
loop_
_entity_poly.entity_id
_entity_poly.type
_entity_poly.pdbx_seq_one_letter_code
_entity_poly.pdbx_strand_id
1 'polypeptide(L)'
;RIQAVHQHRLWQRVDATPGREALEGVIAALQAEDASFSMEGASWTNNLSWVEGYANVLEPMQQLSARFHRLFDARVAADARITSTPLYQEALLHVLLLETSCFRYWGQGTWTAYARELHRRGEALLDRVEAGLDA
;
A
#
# COMPACT_ATOMS: atom_id res chain seq x y z
N ARG A 1 -18.24 14.76 -4.64
CA ARG A 1 -18.10 13.74 -3.58
C ARG A 1 -16.78 13.90 -2.80
N ILE A 2 -15.65 14.00 -3.48
CA ILE A 2 -14.33 14.24 -2.81
C ILE A 2 -14.37 15.54 -2.01
N GLN A 3 -14.94 16.59 -2.58
CA GLN A 3 -15.07 17.89 -1.91
C GLN A 3 -15.97 17.82 -0.65
N ALA A 4 -17.06 17.06 -0.71
CA ALA A 4 -17.92 16.82 0.47
C ALA A 4 -17.17 16.07 1.58
N VAL A 5 -16.37 15.07 1.25
CA VAL A 5 -15.52 14.34 2.21
C VAL A 5 -14.48 15.25 2.83
N HIS A 6 -13.81 16.09 2.05
CA HIS A 6 -12.83 17.06 2.56
C HIS A 6 -13.45 18.15 3.45
N GLN A 7 -14.69 18.52 3.21
CA GLN A 7 -15.40 19.51 4.02
C GLN A 7 -16.01 18.89 5.28
N HIS A 8 -16.13 17.57 5.36
CA HIS A 8 -16.78 16.89 6.47
C HIS A 8 -15.81 16.68 7.64
N ARG A 9 -16.27 16.98 8.86
CA ARG A 9 -15.49 16.78 10.09
C ARG A 9 -15.06 15.32 10.35
N LEU A 10 -15.63 14.36 9.63
CA LEU A 10 -15.26 12.95 9.67
C LEU A 10 -13.85 12.71 9.12
N TRP A 11 -13.38 13.52 8.17
CA TRP A 11 -11.99 13.42 7.66
C TRP A 11 -10.95 13.54 8.76
N GLN A 12 -11.17 14.46 9.70
CA GLN A 12 -10.27 14.65 10.84
C GLN A 12 -10.23 13.44 11.79
N ARG A 13 -11.30 12.63 11.82
CA ARG A 13 -11.32 11.39 12.60
C ARG A 13 -10.56 10.26 11.94
N VAL A 14 -10.50 10.21 10.62
CA VAL A 14 -9.72 9.20 9.89
C VAL A 14 -8.24 9.35 10.19
N ASP A 15 -7.73 10.58 10.21
CA ASP A 15 -6.33 10.87 10.56
C ASP A 15 -6.00 10.51 12.01
N ALA A 16 -6.96 10.69 12.92
CA ALA A 16 -6.75 10.45 14.35
C ALA A 16 -6.89 8.98 14.78
N THR A 17 -7.57 8.15 13.99
CA THR A 17 -7.89 6.76 14.36
C THR A 17 -7.61 5.83 13.19
N PRO A 18 -6.35 5.45 12.95
CA PRO A 18 -6.02 4.52 11.87
C PRO A 18 -6.61 3.14 12.16
N GLY A 19 -7.16 2.50 11.12
CA GLY A 19 -7.65 1.14 11.18
C GLY A 19 -8.95 0.93 10.41
N ARG A 20 -9.25 -0.35 10.15
CA ARG A 20 -10.41 -0.76 9.36
C ARG A 20 -11.73 -0.32 9.99
N GLU A 21 -11.88 -0.50 11.30
CA GLU A 21 -13.09 -0.13 12.04
C GLU A 21 -13.40 1.37 11.95
N ALA A 22 -12.35 2.21 12.01
CA ALA A 22 -12.50 3.65 11.86
C ALA A 22 -12.98 4.02 10.46
N LEU A 23 -12.44 3.39 9.42
CA LEU A 23 -12.85 3.60 8.03
C LEU A 23 -14.29 3.12 7.79
N GLU A 24 -14.66 1.95 8.31
CA GLU A 24 -16.02 1.43 8.23
C GLU A 24 -17.02 2.37 8.95
N GLY A 25 -16.64 2.93 10.10
CA GLY A 25 -17.44 3.94 10.82
C GLY A 25 -17.63 5.22 10.01
N VAL A 26 -16.60 5.71 9.32
CA VAL A 26 -16.69 6.89 8.43
C VAL A 26 -17.60 6.59 7.24
N ILE A 27 -17.47 5.43 6.61
CA ILE A 27 -18.33 5.01 5.49
C ILE A 27 -19.80 4.96 5.95
N ALA A 28 -20.06 4.33 7.08
CA ALA A 28 -21.42 4.25 7.64
C ALA A 28 -22.02 5.64 7.94
N ALA A 29 -21.24 6.56 8.48
CA ALA A 29 -21.67 7.92 8.75
C ALA A 29 -21.96 8.70 7.46
N LEU A 30 -21.14 8.54 6.41
CA LEU A 30 -21.37 9.15 5.11
C LEU A 30 -22.64 8.59 4.43
N GLN A 31 -22.87 7.28 4.55
CA GLN A 31 -24.09 6.64 4.04
C GLN A 31 -25.35 7.08 4.78
N ALA A 32 -25.25 7.39 6.08
CA ALA A 32 -26.36 7.93 6.85
C ALA A 32 -26.75 9.36 6.43
N GLU A 33 -25.77 10.15 5.96
CA GLU A 33 -26.01 11.51 5.46
C GLU A 33 -26.46 11.53 3.99
N ASP A 34 -25.87 10.66 3.17
CA ASP A 34 -26.18 10.50 1.75
C ASP A 34 -26.35 9.02 1.42
N ALA A 35 -27.60 8.58 1.37
CA ALA A 35 -27.95 7.19 1.04
C ALA A 35 -27.46 6.74 -0.36
N SER A 36 -27.08 7.66 -1.23
CA SER A 36 -26.49 7.36 -2.53
C SER A 36 -24.98 7.14 -2.46
N PHE A 37 -24.32 7.42 -1.32
CA PHE A 37 -22.90 7.19 -1.14
C PHE A 37 -22.60 5.70 -1.12
N SER A 38 -21.69 5.27 -1.99
CA SER A 38 -21.23 3.89 -2.08
C SER A 38 -19.74 3.83 -2.38
N MET A 39 -19.07 2.86 -1.75
CA MET A 39 -17.68 2.49 -2.09
C MET A 39 -17.63 1.36 -3.12
N GLU A 40 -18.76 0.80 -3.52
CA GLU A 40 -18.84 -0.21 -4.57
C GLU A 40 -18.36 0.36 -5.89
N GLY A 41 -17.47 -0.36 -6.57
CA GLY A 41 -16.86 0.09 -7.82
C GLY A 41 -15.86 1.24 -7.66
N ALA A 42 -15.47 1.59 -6.44
CA ALA A 42 -14.48 2.65 -6.19
C ALA A 42 -13.08 2.30 -6.72
N SER A 43 -12.78 1.02 -6.90
CA SER A 43 -11.57 0.51 -7.52
C SER A 43 -11.89 -0.44 -8.67
N TRP A 44 -11.08 -0.42 -9.71
CA TRP A 44 -11.20 -1.34 -10.85
C TRP A 44 -10.95 -2.80 -10.44
N THR A 45 -10.25 -3.01 -9.34
CA THR A 45 -9.89 -4.33 -8.81
C THR A 45 -10.68 -4.68 -7.54
N ASN A 46 -11.83 -4.07 -7.31
CA ASN A 46 -12.69 -4.38 -6.18
C ASN A 46 -13.25 -5.82 -6.23
N ASN A 47 -13.29 -6.42 -7.41
CA ASN A 47 -13.64 -7.81 -7.64
C ASN A 47 -12.42 -8.57 -8.18
N LEU A 48 -11.80 -9.39 -7.33
CA LEU A 48 -10.60 -10.16 -7.67
C LEU A 48 -10.84 -11.26 -8.72
N SER A 49 -12.10 -11.61 -8.96
CA SER A 49 -12.44 -12.72 -9.85
C SER A 49 -12.27 -12.42 -11.34
N TRP A 50 -12.17 -11.15 -11.74
CA TRP A 50 -12.09 -10.80 -13.15
C TRP A 50 -10.65 -10.59 -13.66
N VAL A 51 -9.67 -10.59 -12.75
CA VAL A 51 -8.24 -10.51 -13.09
C VAL A 51 -7.58 -11.82 -12.74
N GLU A 52 -7.41 -12.69 -13.75
CA GLU A 52 -6.65 -13.92 -13.59
C GLU A 52 -5.19 -13.59 -13.22
N GLY A 53 -4.63 -14.33 -12.25
CA GLY A 53 -3.27 -14.09 -11.77
C GLY A 53 -3.12 -12.94 -10.77
N TYR A 54 -4.21 -12.32 -10.35
CA TYR A 54 -4.18 -11.26 -9.35
C TYR A 54 -3.41 -11.65 -8.07
N ALA A 55 -3.61 -12.86 -7.57
CA ALA A 55 -2.89 -13.39 -6.42
C ALA A 55 -1.37 -13.45 -6.65
N ASN A 56 -0.91 -13.70 -7.87
CA ASN A 56 0.52 -13.75 -8.22
C ASN A 56 1.22 -12.39 -8.08
N VAL A 57 0.47 -11.31 -8.01
CA VAL A 57 0.97 -9.93 -7.84
C VAL A 57 0.70 -9.44 -6.43
N LEU A 58 -0.47 -9.76 -5.88
CA LEU A 58 -0.90 -9.31 -4.56
C LEU A 58 -0.01 -9.88 -3.44
N GLU A 59 0.28 -11.16 -3.48
CA GLU A 59 1.08 -11.81 -2.46
C GLU A 59 2.53 -11.27 -2.39
N PRO A 60 3.30 -11.18 -3.49
CA PRO A 60 4.62 -10.54 -3.48
C PRO A 60 4.57 -9.09 -2.98
N MET A 61 3.58 -8.32 -3.38
CA MET A 61 3.37 -6.96 -2.92
C MET A 61 3.21 -6.89 -1.40
N GLN A 62 2.33 -7.72 -0.84
CA GLN A 62 2.07 -7.75 0.60
C GLN A 62 3.30 -8.20 1.40
N GLN A 63 4.03 -9.20 0.90
CA GLN A 63 5.24 -9.71 1.53
C GLN A 63 6.32 -8.64 1.61
N LEU A 64 6.63 -7.99 0.49
CA LEU A 64 7.64 -6.94 0.43
C LEU A 64 7.27 -5.73 1.31
N SER A 65 6.02 -5.26 1.22
CA SER A 65 5.52 -4.14 2.02
C SER A 65 5.60 -4.45 3.53
N ALA A 66 5.09 -5.60 3.96
CA ALA A 66 5.14 -6.01 5.37
C ALA A 66 6.58 -6.14 5.89
N ARG A 67 7.51 -6.68 5.08
CA ARG A 67 8.92 -6.79 5.45
C ARG A 67 9.58 -5.43 5.57
N PHE A 68 9.33 -4.53 4.62
CA PHE A 68 9.83 -3.15 4.65
C PHE A 68 9.42 -2.44 5.95
N HIS A 69 8.14 -2.43 6.27
CA HIS A 69 7.63 -1.79 7.48
C HIS A 69 8.20 -2.41 8.76
N ARG A 70 8.30 -3.74 8.81
CA ARG A 70 8.91 -4.43 9.96
C ARG A 70 10.36 -3.98 10.19
N LEU A 71 11.14 -3.73 9.14
CA LEU A 71 12.55 -3.37 9.24
C LEU A 71 12.77 -1.88 9.50
N PHE A 72 11.91 -1.02 8.97
CA PHE A 72 12.17 0.41 8.97
C PHE A 72 11.33 1.23 9.95
N ASP A 73 10.09 0.85 10.26
CA ASP A 73 9.19 1.72 11.04
C ASP A 73 9.78 2.11 12.39
N ALA A 74 10.29 1.15 13.15
CA ALA A 74 10.92 1.43 14.45
C ALA A 74 12.23 2.23 14.32
N ARG A 75 13.01 1.97 13.26
CA ARG A 75 14.26 2.70 12.99
C ARG A 75 13.98 4.15 12.62
N VAL A 76 13.00 4.40 11.75
CA VAL A 76 12.58 5.75 11.35
C VAL A 76 11.99 6.53 12.53
N ALA A 77 11.21 5.85 13.40
CA ALA A 77 10.70 6.47 14.62
C ALA A 77 11.82 6.90 15.58
N ALA A 78 12.92 6.13 15.61
CA ALA A 78 14.09 6.46 16.42
C ALA A 78 14.99 7.53 15.77
N ASP A 79 15.14 7.52 14.46
CA ASP A 79 15.95 8.46 13.69
C ASP A 79 15.35 8.74 12.30
N ALA A 80 14.66 9.86 12.16
CA ALA A 80 14.03 10.27 10.90
C ALA A 80 15.01 10.44 9.73
N ARG A 81 16.33 10.62 9.99
CA ARG A 81 17.35 10.77 8.93
C ARG A 81 17.49 9.50 8.08
N ILE A 82 17.08 8.33 8.60
CA ILE A 82 17.06 7.07 7.87
C ILE A 82 16.28 7.19 6.56
N THR A 83 15.20 7.98 6.54
CA THR A 83 14.40 8.20 5.32
C THR A 83 15.18 8.86 4.18
N SER A 84 16.32 9.50 4.48
CA SER A 84 17.19 10.13 3.50
C SER A 84 18.32 9.23 3.03
N THR A 85 18.45 8.03 3.57
CA THR A 85 19.48 7.08 3.14
C THR A 85 19.15 6.48 1.77
N PRO A 86 20.16 6.27 0.90
CA PRO A 86 19.92 5.66 -0.41
C PRO A 86 19.24 4.29 -0.32
N LEU A 87 19.64 3.47 0.66
CA LEU A 87 19.08 2.13 0.83
C LEU A 87 17.60 2.16 1.22
N TYR A 88 17.20 3.07 2.13
CA TYR A 88 15.79 3.28 2.47
C TYR A 88 14.97 3.71 1.25
N GLN A 89 15.48 4.73 0.53
CA GLN A 89 14.76 5.30 -0.62
C GLN A 89 14.62 4.29 -1.75
N GLU A 90 15.66 3.51 -2.02
CA GLU A 90 15.61 2.47 -3.06
C GLU A 90 14.68 1.32 -2.67
N ALA A 91 14.71 0.88 -1.42
CA ALA A 91 13.77 -0.13 -0.91
C ALA A 91 12.31 0.36 -0.97
N LEU A 92 12.06 1.60 -0.50
CA LEU A 92 10.74 2.22 -0.56
C LEU A 92 10.24 2.34 -2.01
N LEU A 93 11.12 2.72 -2.94
CA LEU A 93 10.74 2.79 -4.36
C LEU A 93 10.22 1.44 -4.88
N HIS A 94 10.88 0.33 -4.54
CA HIS A 94 10.44 -0.99 -4.95
C HIS A 94 9.09 -1.37 -4.34
N VAL A 95 8.84 -1.03 -3.07
CA VAL A 95 7.53 -1.20 -2.43
C VAL A 95 6.47 -0.40 -3.18
N LEU A 96 6.67 0.90 -3.37
CA LEU A 96 5.70 1.77 -4.02
C LEU A 96 5.42 1.37 -5.47
N LEU A 97 6.45 0.97 -6.23
CA LEU A 97 6.27 0.47 -7.59
C LEU A 97 5.41 -0.80 -7.60
N LEU A 98 5.68 -1.73 -6.70
CA LEU A 98 4.94 -2.98 -6.63
C LEU A 98 3.49 -2.78 -6.17
N GLU A 99 3.23 -1.76 -5.35
CA GLU A 99 1.90 -1.36 -4.88
C GLU A 99 1.06 -0.63 -5.94
N THR A 100 1.64 -0.26 -7.08
CA THR A 100 0.88 0.40 -8.15
C THR A 100 -0.25 -0.49 -8.66
N SER A 101 -1.38 0.12 -9.02
CA SER A 101 -2.55 -0.60 -9.53
C SER A 101 -2.28 -1.31 -10.87
N CYS A 102 -1.26 -0.87 -11.62
CA CYS A 102 -0.95 -1.41 -12.94
C CYS A 102 -0.65 -2.91 -12.91
N PHE A 103 0.17 -3.37 -11.97
CA PHE A 103 0.48 -4.80 -11.85
C PHE A 103 -0.74 -5.63 -11.45
N ARG A 104 -1.57 -5.11 -10.57
CA ARG A 104 -2.81 -5.78 -10.13
C ARG A 104 -3.86 -5.81 -11.23
N TYR A 105 -3.99 -4.71 -11.97
CA TYR A 105 -4.95 -4.62 -13.07
C TYR A 105 -4.58 -5.52 -14.24
N TRP A 106 -3.30 -5.54 -14.61
CA TRP A 106 -2.80 -6.32 -15.74
C TRP A 106 -2.23 -7.67 -15.33
N GLY A 107 -2.39 -8.16 -14.15
CA GLY A 107 -1.78 -9.29 -13.42
C GLY A 107 -1.48 -10.60 -14.17
N GLN A 108 -1.13 -10.52 -15.45
CA GLN A 108 -0.85 -11.64 -16.35
C GLN A 108 0.39 -11.37 -17.20
N GLY A 109 1.01 -12.43 -17.69
CA GLY A 109 2.09 -12.35 -18.66
C GLY A 109 3.26 -11.49 -18.20
N THR A 110 3.67 -10.54 -19.01
CA THR A 110 4.83 -9.65 -18.77
C THR A 110 4.69 -8.84 -17.48
N TRP A 111 3.49 -8.41 -17.12
CA TRP A 111 3.25 -7.65 -15.90
C TRP A 111 3.53 -8.46 -14.64
N THR A 112 3.16 -9.73 -14.64
CA THR A 112 3.50 -10.65 -13.54
C THR A 112 5.02 -10.86 -13.47
N ALA A 113 5.71 -10.96 -14.60
CA ALA A 113 7.17 -11.08 -14.63
C ALA A 113 7.86 -9.83 -14.06
N TYR A 114 7.38 -8.63 -14.41
CA TYR A 114 7.89 -7.38 -13.84
C TYR A 114 7.63 -7.28 -12.33
N ALA A 115 6.45 -7.66 -11.86
CA ALA A 115 6.14 -7.67 -10.43
C ALA A 115 7.07 -8.60 -9.66
N ARG A 116 7.36 -9.79 -10.18
CA ARG A 116 8.31 -10.74 -9.58
C ARG A 116 9.72 -10.19 -9.52
N GLU A 117 10.17 -9.53 -10.59
CA GLU A 117 11.50 -8.93 -10.61
C GLU A 117 11.61 -7.76 -9.63
N LEU A 118 10.60 -6.90 -9.52
CA LEU A 118 10.56 -5.84 -8.51
C LEU A 118 10.58 -6.41 -7.09
N HIS A 119 9.80 -7.46 -6.85
CA HIS A 119 9.81 -8.16 -5.57
C HIS A 119 11.20 -8.71 -5.25
N ARG A 120 11.81 -9.46 -6.17
CA ARG A 120 13.15 -10.03 -5.99
C ARG A 120 14.21 -8.97 -5.69
N ARG A 121 14.17 -7.83 -6.38
CA ARG A 121 15.11 -6.71 -6.12
C ARG A 121 14.83 -6.06 -4.78
N GLY A 122 13.59 -5.83 -4.45
CA GLY A 122 13.19 -5.28 -3.16
C GLY A 122 13.64 -6.16 -2.00
N GLU A 123 13.43 -7.48 -2.10
CA GLU A 123 13.90 -8.44 -1.10
C GLU A 123 15.43 -8.40 -0.92
N ALA A 124 16.18 -8.34 -2.02
CA ALA A 124 17.65 -8.25 -1.94
C ALA A 124 18.14 -6.95 -1.26
N LEU A 125 17.40 -5.84 -1.40
CA LEU A 125 17.70 -4.61 -0.66
C LEU A 125 17.39 -4.79 0.83
N LEU A 126 16.28 -5.42 1.18
CA LEU A 126 15.91 -5.68 2.58
C LEU A 126 16.87 -6.69 3.25
N ASP A 127 17.42 -7.65 2.50
CA ASP A 127 18.50 -8.53 2.99
C ASP A 127 19.73 -7.73 3.41
N ARG A 128 20.09 -6.69 2.66
CA ARG A 128 21.20 -5.80 3.02
C ARG A 128 20.94 -5.04 4.30
N VAL A 129 19.69 -4.59 4.50
CA VAL A 129 19.26 -3.91 5.74
C VAL A 129 19.39 -4.84 6.93
N GLU A 130 18.94 -6.10 6.80
CA GLU A 130 19.06 -7.11 7.87
C GLU A 130 20.51 -7.47 8.16
N ALA A 131 21.36 -7.49 7.15
CA ALA A 131 22.81 -7.72 7.31
C ALA A 131 23.56 -6.52 7.93
N GLY A 132 22.91 -5.40 8.18
CA GLY A 132 23.54 -4.18 8.70
C GLY A 132 24.41 -3.45 7.68
N LEU A 133 24.17 -3.63 6.40
CA LEU A 133 24.93 -3.00 5.30
C LEU A 133 24.34 -1.63 4.95
N ASP A 134 23.96 -0.86 5.94
CA ASP A 134 23.28 0.45 5.83
C ASP A 134 24.25 1.61 5.49
N ALA A 135 25.33 1.35 4.82
CA ALA A 135 26.29 2.38 4.43
C ALA A 135 25.94 3.00 3.07
#